data_dbce574f941ee1cbf44f5e80aac2606a
#
_entry.id   dbce574f941ee1cbf44f5e80aac2606a
#
_cell.length_a   1.000
_cell.length_b   1.000
_cell.length_c   1.000
_cell.angle_alpha   90.00
_cell.angle_beta   90.00
_cell.angle_gamma   90.00
#
_symmetry.space_group_name_H-M   'P 1'
#
loop_
_entity.id
_entity.type
_entity.pdbx_description
1 polymer ?
#
loop_
_entity_poly.entity_id
_entity_poly.type
_entity_poly.pdbx_seq_one_letter_code
_entity_poly.pdbx_strand_id
1 'polypeptide(L)'
;MNRFQWDSSFSVDFNLQNGFSEKAETTKRYLSQMKEMFYDTNAAEKILEQEDPLVYEFHELGCPMREGDLAFGTTILYPGKVGKEYFMTKGHFHTILDTAEVYYTLDGEGCMIMENPEGETMEMPLKKGEALYVPRRYAHRSVNTGDTPLVMFFTFAANAGHDYGTIETKGYRKILVEKECGPVVIDNPKWS
;
A
#
# COMPACT_ATOMS: atom_id res chain seq x y z
N MET A 1 -19.29 15.30 4.25
CA MET A 1 -19.91 15.48 5.60
C MET A 1 -19.31 14.41 6.48
N ASN A 2 -18.66 14.76 7.59
CA ASN A 2 -18.02 13.79 8.47
C ASN A 2 -19.11 12.90 9.09
N ARG A 3 -19.17 11.62 8.73
CA ARG A 3 -20.22 10.69 9.17
C ARG A 3 -20.05 10.23 10.62
N PHE A 4 -18.89 10.51 11.22
CA PHE A 4 -18.51 10.05 12.55
C PHE A 4 -18.33 11.22 13.52
N GLN A 5 -18.71 10.99 14.77
CA GLN A 5 -18.40 11.91 15.88
C GLN A 5 -17.09 11.44 16.52
N TRP A 6 -15.96 11.97 16.04
CA TRP A 6 -14.61 11.56 16.45
C TRP A 6 -14.27 11.80 17.93
N ASP A 7 -15.09 12.57 18.64
CA ASP A 7 -14.98 12.79 20.08
C ASP A 7 -15.86 11.81 20.89
N SER A 8 -16.45 10.82 20.23
CA SER A 8 -17.29 9.77 20.84
C SER A 8 -16.93 8.39 20.27
N SER A 9 -17.18 7.35 21.06
CA SER A 9 -17.00 5.98 20.59
C SER A 9 -17.96 5.65 19.45
N PHE A 10 -17.44 4.98 18.42
CA PHE A 10 -18.22 4.42 17.32
C PHE A 10 -17.64 3.09 16.87
N SER A 11 -18.41 2.34 16.08
CA SER A 11 -17.95 1.10 15.45
C SER A 11 -18.14 1.14 13.95
N VAL A 12 -17.20 0.54 13.24
CA VAL A 12 -17.24 0.36 11.78
C VAL A 12 -17.03 -1.12 11.48
N ASP A 13 -17.85 -1.63 10.61
CA ASP A 13 -17.75 -2.97 10.08
C ASP A 13 -16.97 -2.95 8.76
N PHE A 14 -16.00 -3.83 8.63
CA PHE A 14 -15.31 -4.12 7.38
C PHE A 14 -15.54 -5.58 7.01
N ASN A 15 -15.83 -5.83 5.75
CA ASN A 15 -15.90 -7.19 5.24
C ASN A 15 -14.49 -7.80 5.24
N LEU A 16 -14.32 -8.93 5.92
CA LEU A 16 -12.99 -9.54 6.09
C LEU A 16 -12.40 -10.14 4.81
N GLN A 17 -13.24 -10.44 3.81
CA GLN A 17 -12.80 -11.03 2.54
C GLN A 17 -12.42 -10.01 1.48
N ASN A 18 -13.08 -8.85 1.49
CA ASN A 18 -12.88 -7.82 0.47
C ASN A 18 -12.62 -6.41 1.02
N GLY A 19 -12.48 -6.26 2.33
CA GLY A 19 -12.16 -4.99 2.98
C GLY A 19 -13.24 -3.90 2.90
N PHE A 20 -14.35 -4.14 2.21
CA PHE A 20 -15.38 -3.12 1.97
C PHE A 20 -16.11 -2.70 3.25
N SER A 21 -16.44 -1.42 3.34
CA SER A 21 -17.35 -0.84 4.33
C SER A 21 -18.24 0.22 3.68
N GLU A 22 -19.54 0.13 3.91
CA GLU A 22 -20.51 1.15 3.44
C GLU A 22 -20.29 2.53 4.11
N LYS A 23 -19.59 2.55 5.25
CA LYS A 23 -19.33 3.74 6.05
C LYS A 23 -18.06 4.48 5.62
N ALA A 24 -17.20 3.84 4.83
CA ALA A 24 -15.94 4.39 4.37
C ALA A 24 -16.05 5.03 2.98
N GLU A 25 -15.15 5.94 2.68
CA GLU A 25 -14.95 6.49 1.34
C GLU A 25 -13.95 5.61 0.59
N THR A 26 -14.27 5.27 -0.66
CA THR A 26 -13.43 4.41 -1.50
C THR A 26 -12.60 5.24 -2.46
N THR A 27 -11.29 5.04 -2.43
CA THR A 27 -10.36 5.58 -3.43
C THR A 27 -9.77 4.43 -4.24
N LYS A 28 -9.82 4.54 -5.57
CA LYS A 28 -9.29 3.55 -6.51
C LYS A 28 -8.00 4.04 -7.17
N ARG A 29 -7.09 3.12 -7.46
CA ARG A 29 -5.85 3.37 -8.17
C ARG A 29 -5.69 2.38 -9.31
N TYR A 30 -5.74 2.92 -10.52
CA TYR A 30 -5.59 2.20 -11.77
C TYR A 30 -4.14 2.22 -12.25
N LEU A 31 -3.76 1.32 -13.14
CA LEU A 31 -2.40 1.22 -13.66
C LEU A 31 -1.94 2.52 -14.34
N SER A 32 -2.83 3.20 -15.07
CA SER A 32 -2.52 4.48 -15.70
C SER A 32 -2.02 5.56 -14.72
N GLN A 33 -2.50 5.51 -13.46
CA GLN A 33 -2.11 6.43 -12.41
C GLN A 33 -0.80 6.04 -11.70
N MET A 34 -0.25 4.86 -12.02
CA MET A 34 0.92 4.28 -11.35
C MET A 34 2.01 3.87 -12.34
N LYS A 35 1.80 4.03 -13.63
CA LYS A 35 2.70 3.57 -14.70
C LYS A 35 4.17 3.91 -14.43
N GLU A 36 4.45 5.15 -14.06
CA GLU A 36 5.81 5.63 -13.84
C GLU A 36 6.48 5.04 -12.58
N MET A 37 5.75 4.38 -11.69
CA MET A 37 6.31 3.74 -10.50
C MET A 37 6.87 2.35 -10.79
N PHE A 38 6.39 1.68 -11.83
CA PHE A 38 6.93 0.40 -12.27
C PHE A 38 8.26 0.59 -13.01
N TYR A 39 9.19 -0.37 -12.88
CA TYR A 39 10.49 -0.26 -13.54
C TYR A 39 10.38 -0.44 -15.06
N ASP A 40 9.47 -1.30 -15.52
CA ASP A 40 9.22 -1.57 -16.94
C ASP A 40 7.99 -0.79 -17.44
N THR A 41 8.19 0.48 -17.73
CA THR A 41 7.13 1.36 -18.25
C THR A 41 6.60 0.91 -19.63
N ASN A 42 7.44 0.27 -20.44
CA ASN A 42 6.99 -0.27 -21.73
C ASN A 42 6.02 -1.45 -21.56
N ALA A 43 6.24 -2.30 -20.57
CA ALA A 43 5.29 -3.36 -20.22
C ALA A 43 3.97 -2.76 -19.70
N ALA A 44 4.03 -1.69 -18.91
CA ALA A 44 2.82 -0.99 -18.47
C ALA A 44 2.03 -0.40 -19.66
N GLU A 45 2.71 0.23 -20.60
CA GLU A 45 2.07 0.79 -21.82
C GLU A 45 1.34 -0.28 -22.63
N LYS A 46 1.97 -1.44 -22.83
CA LYS A 46 1.34 -2.56 -23.57
C LYS A 46 0.08 -3.08 -22.88
N ILE A 47 0.02 -3.07 -21.56
CA ILE A 47 -1.20 -3.41 -20.80
C ILE A 47 -2.25 -2.32 -21.04
N LEU A 48 -1.86 -1.05 -20.91
CA LEU A 48 -2.77 0.09 -21.06
C LEU A 48 -3.34 0.25 -22.50
N GLU A 49 -2.69 -0.30 -23.52
CA GLU A 49 -3.25 -0.39 -24.88
C GLU A 49 -4.49 -1.31 -24.95
N GLN A 50 -4.65 -2.22 -24.01
CA GLN A 50 -5.74 -3.19 -23.97
C GLN A 50 -6.78 -2.88 -22.91
N GLU A 51 -6.32 -2.56 -21.70
CA GLU A 51 -7.16 -2.25 -20.54
C GLU A 51 -6.39 -1.40 -19.52
N ASP A 52 -7.13 -0.70 -18.66
CA ASP A 52 -6.55 -0.01 -17.48
C ASP A 52 -6.96 -0.75 -16.21
N PRO A 53 -6.18 -1.76 -15.77
CA PRO A 53 -6.55 -2.60 -14.64
C PRO A 53 -6.54 -1.81 -13.33
N LEU A 54 -7.48 -2.14 -12.45
CA LEU A 54 -7.48 -1.69 -11.06
C LEU A 54 -6.37 -2.39 -10.30
N VAL A 55 -5.39 -1.61 -9.81
CA VAL A 55 -4.25 -2.14 -9.08
C VAL A 55 -4.60 -2.30 -7.61
N TYR A 56 -5.15 -1.27 -6.99
CA TYR A 56 -5.65 -1.34 -5.61
C TYR A 56 -6.74 -0.32 -5.34
N GLU A 57 -7.47 -0.55 -4.27
CA GLU A 57 -8.36 0.43 -3.68
C GLU A 57 -8.21 0.44 -2.15
N PHE A 58 -8.61 1.55 -1.53
CA PHE A 58 -8.63 1.65 -0.08
C PHE A 58 -9.89 2.36 0.38
N HIS A 59 -10.31 2.00 1.58
CA HIS A 59 -11.53 2.50 2.22
C HIS A 59 -11.12 3.22 3.50
N GLU A 60 -11.35 4.52 3.57
CA GLU A 60 -11.02 5.38 4.71
C GLU A 60 -12.25 6.08 5.27
N LEU A 61 -12.20 6.44 6.56
CA LEU A 61 -13.33 7.03 7.27
C LEU A 61 -13.33 8.57 7.27
N GLY A 62 -12.32 9.22 6.71
CA GLY A 62 -12.18 10.69 6.72
C GLY A 62 -11.91 11.23 8.11
N CYS A 63 -10.92 10.62 8.82
CA CYS A 63 -10.48 11.07 10.13
C CYS A 63 -9.96 12.51 10.10
N PRO A 64 -10.34 13.37 11.07
CA PRO A 64 -9.70 14.66 11.24
C PRO A 64 -8.19 14.51 11.49
N MET A 65 -7.38 15.34 10.84
CA MET A 65 -5.92 15.33 11.00
C MET A 65 -5.52 16.00 12.33
N ARG A 66 -5.87 15.36 13.46
CA ARG A 66 -5.56 15.86 14.81
C ARG A 66 -4.53 14.96 15.48
N GLU A 67 -3.63 15.58 16.23
CA GLU A 67 -2.72 14.87 17.11
C GLU A 67 -3.49 14.08 18.17
N GLY A 68 -3.11 12.80 18.37
CA GLY A 68 -3.76 11.89 19.31
C GLY A 68 -4.90 11.06 18.72
N ASP A 69 -5.44 11.44 17.56
CA ASP A 69 -6.41 10.62 16.84
C ASP A 69 -5.72 9.54 15.98
N LEU A 70 -6.46 8.48 15.66
CA LEU A 70 -6.02 7.42 14.77
C LEU A 70 -6.85 7.41 13.48
N ALA A 71 -6.19 7.47 12.33
CA ALA A 71 -6.78 7.10 11.07
C ALA A 71 -6.71 5.58 10.89
N PHE A 72 -7.73 5.00 10.30
CA PHE A 72 -7.77 3.58 10.00
C PHE A 72 -8.69 3.28 8.82
N GLY A 73 -8.49 2.12 8.23
CA GLY A 73 -9.25 1.68 7.08
C GLY A 73 -8.78 0.32 6.58
N THR A 74 -9.13 0.02 5.34
CA THR A 74 -8.69 -1.20 4.66
C THR A 74 -8.12 -0.88 3.30
N THR A 75 -7.15 -1.70 2.86
CA THR A 75 -6.59 -1.69 1.51
C THR A 75 -6.83 -3.05 0.87
N ILE A 76 -7.27 -3.05 -0.38
CA ILE A 76 -7.42 -4.22 -1.23
C ILE A 76 -6.47 -4.06 -2.39
N LEU A 77 -5.43 -4.89 -2.43
CA LEU A 77 -4.44 -4.91 -3.50
C LEU A 77 -4.68 -6.14 -4.39
N TYR A 78 -5.05 -5.89 -5.64
CA TYR A 78 -5.41 -6.94 -6.59
C TYR A 78 -4.17 -7.70 -7.07
N PRO A 79 -4.30 -8.99 -7.45
CA PRO A 79 -3.20 -9.74 -8.05
C PRO A 79 -2.93 -9.23 -9.46
N GLY A 80 -1.66 -9.22 -9.85
CA GLY A 80 -1.23 -8.83 -11.20
C GLY A 80 0.23 -8.44 -11.25
N LYS A 81 0.70 -8.17 -12.47
CA LYS A 81 2.10 -7.82 -12.72
C LYS A 81 2.22 -6.87 -13.90
N VAL A 82 3.24 -6.02 -13.87
CA VAL A 82 3.75 -5.25 -15.00
C VAL A 82 5.09 -5.86 -15.40
N GLY A 83 5.11 -6.54 -16.54
CA GLY A 83 6.25 -7.38 -16.90
C GLY A 83 6.46 -8.47 -15.83
N LYS A 84 7.53 -8.35 -15.05
CA LYS A 84 7.84 -9.26 -13.94
C LYS A 84 7.57 -8.65 -12.55
N GLU A 85 7.31 -7.35 -12.46
CA GLU A 85 7.08 -6.66 -11.20
C GLU A 85 5.63 -6.86 -10.75
N TYR A 86 5.43 -7.31 -9.52
CA TYR A 86 4.11 -7.52 -8.95
C TYR A 86 3.36 -6.21 -8.73
N PHE A 87 2.03 -6.25 -8.77
CA PHE A 87 1.18 -5.13 -8.38
C PHE A 87 1.45 -4.73 -6.93
N MET A 88 1.39 -3.42 -6.69
CA MET A 88 1.82 -2.81 -5.44
C MET A 88 0.99 -1.57 -5.13
N THR A 89 0.95 -1.16 -3.88
CA THR A 89 0.47 0.18 -3.53
C THR A 89 1.50 1.24 -3.90
N LYS A 90 1.10 2.50 -4.01
CA LYS A 90 2.03 3.63 -4.24
C LYS A 90 3.13 3.66 -3.19
N GLY A 91 2.74 3.46 -1.93
CA GLY A 91 3.61 3.70 -0.79
C GLY A 91 3.94 5.17 -0.59
N HIS A 92 4.40 5.53 0.59
CA HIS A 92 4.73 6.90 0.96
C HIS A 92 5.60 6.91 2.22
N PHE A 93 6.26 8.03 2.48
CA PHE A 93 6.69 8.41 3.81
C PHE A 93 5.54 9.11 4.54
N HIS A 94 5.54 9.06 5.87
CA HIS A 94 4.72 10.01 6.62
C HIS A 94 5.37 11.40 6.58
N THR A 95 4.58 12.45 6.43
CA THR A 95 5.08 13.83 6.53
C THR A 95 5.69 14.07 7.91
N ILE A 96 5.04 13.55 8.96
CA ILE A 96 5.64 13.47 10.30
C ILE A 96 6.37 12.13 10.40
N LEU A 97 7.65 12.13 10.08
CA LEU A 97 8.50 10.93 10.03
C LEU A 97 8.50 10.11 11.33
N ASP A 98 8.32 10.74 12.47
CA ASP A 98 8.32 10.07 13.80
C ASP A 98 6.99 9.38 14.14
N THR A 99 6.17 9.05 13.14
CA THR A 99 4.95 8.27 13.30
C THR A 99 5.11 6.87 12.73
N ALA A 100 4.52 5.90 13.40
CA ALA A 100 4.48 4.49 13.00
C ALA A 100 3.11 4.11 12.44
N GLU A 101 3.03 2.95 11.80
CA GLU A 101 1.79 2.39 11.27
C GLU A 101 1.70 0.88 11.56
N VAL A 102 0.49 0.37 11.66
CA VAL A 102 0.23 -1.07 11.79
C VAL A 102 -0.68 -1.52 10.67
N TYR A 103 -0.30 -2.62 10.04
CA TYR A 103 -1.14 -3.39 9.12
C TYR A 103 -1.53 -4.71 9.76
N TYR A 104 -2.76 -5.14 9.53
CA TYR A 104 -3.24 -6.48 9.86
C TYR A 104 -3.78 -7.14 8.61
N THR A 105 -3.18 -8.24 8.17
CA THR A 105 -3.61 -8.94 6.96
C THR A 105 -4.87 -9.75 7.24
N LEU A 106 -5.96 -9.35 6.60
CA LEU A 106 -7.27 -9.98 6.73
C LEU A 106 -7.39 -11.20 5.81
N ASP A 107 -6.89 -11.10 4.57
CA ASP A 107 -6.90 -12.16 3.58
C ASP A 107 -5.78 -12.01 2.55
N GLY A 108 -5.44 -13.10 1.85
CA GLY A 108 -4.37 -13.12 0.87
C GLY A 108 -2.96 -13.19 1.48
N GLU A 109 -1.96 -12.99 0.65
CA GLU A 109 -0.55 -12.96 1.03
C GLU A 109 0.26 -11.97 0.18
N GLY A 110 1.36 -11.48 0.72
CA GLY A 110 2.20 -10.51 0.03
C GLY A 110 3.48 -10.20 0.77
N CYS A 111 4.05 -9.06 0.42
CA CYS A 111 5.27 -8.54 1.04
C CYS A 111 5.13 -7.03 1.28
N MET A 112 5.58 -6.56 2.43
CA MET A 112 5.79 -5.15 2.70
C MET A 112 7.24 -4.80 2.41
N ILE A 113 7.47 -3.87 1.48
CA ILE A 113 8.78 -3.27 1.24
C ILE A 113 8.82 -1.94 1.97
N MET A 114 9.90 -1.72 2.72
CA MET A 114 10.11 -0.52 3.51
C MET A 114 11.49 0.06 3.25
N GLU A 115 11.60 1.40 3.26
CA GLU A 115 12.89 2.08 3.20
C GLU A 115 12.87 3.37 4.03
N ASN A 116 14.01 3.72 4.63
CA ASN A 116 14.17 4.98 5.36
C ASN A 116 14.86 6.04 4.49
N PRO A 117 14.90 7.33 4.91
CA PRO A 117 15.58 8.38 4.16
C PRO A 117 17.08 8.13 3.93
N GLU A 118 17.71 7.37 4.82
CA GLU A 118 19.13 6.99 4.74
C GLU A 118 19.38 5.90 3.69
N GLY A 119 18.30 5.25 3.18
CA GLY A 119 18.37 4.24 2.13
C GLY A 119 18.49 2.81 2.65
N GLU A 120 18.33 2.60 3.97
CA GLU A 120 18.19 1.25 4.52
C GLU A 120 16.84 0.67 4.13
N THR A 121 16.83 -0.58 3.72
CA THR A 121 15.64 -1.28 3.24
C THR A 121 15.31 -2.48 4.11
N MET A 122 14.03 -2.77 4.27
CA MET A 122 13.51 -3.97 4.91
C MET A 122 12.38 -4.56 4.08
N GLU A 123 12.28 -5.87 4.09
CA GLU A 123 11.16 -6.60 3.52
C GLU A 123 10.58 -7.58 4.55
N MET A 124 9.26 -7.57 4.68
CA MET A 124 8.54 -8.42 5.62
C MET A 124 7.35 -9.10 4.94
N PRO A 125 7.13 -10.39 5.20
CA PRO A 125 5.95 -11.07 4.65
C PRO A 125 4.66 -10.48 5.24
N LEU A 126 3.62 -10.43 4.41
CA LEU A 126 2.24 -10.15 4.79
C LEU A 126 1.46 -11.47 4.70
N LYS A 127 1.01 -11.99 5.83
CA LYS A 127 0.29 -13.26 5.90
C LYS A 127 -1.02 -13.11 6.64
N LYS A 128 -2.06 -13.76 6.16
CA LYS A 128 -3.37 -13.76 6.80
C LYS A 128 -3.29 -14.06 8.29
N GLY A 129 -3.90 -13.19 9.10
CA GLY A 129 -3.93 -13.30 10.55
C GLY A 129 -2.72 -12.70 11.27
N GLU A 130 -1.76 -12.11 10.54
CA GLU A 130 -0.57 -11.49 11.14
C GLU A 130 -0.69 -9.95 11.13
N ALA A 131 -0.21 -9.33 12.21
CA ALA A 131 -0.01 -7.89 12.30
C ALA A 131 1.44 -7.55 11.97
N LEU A 132 1.64 -6.56 11.11
CA LEU A 132 2.94 -6.02 10.76
C LEU A 132 3.05 -4.59 11.31
N TYR A 133 4.14 -4.32 12.02
CA TYR A 133 4.48 -3.00 12.52
C TYR A 133 5.47 -2.32 11.56
N VAL A 134 5.08 -1.18 11.00
CA VAL A 134 5.95 -0.29 10.22
C VAL A 134 6.59 0.70 11.18
N PRO A 135 7.92 0.68 11.35
CA PRO A 135 8.60 1.61 12.23
C PRO A 135 8.47 3.06 11.73
N ARG A 136 8.53 4.00 12.67
CA ARG A 136 8.69 5.42 12.31
C ARG A 136 9.85 5.62 11.34
N ARG A 137 9.79 6.65 10.49
CA ARG A 137 10.78 7.03 9.49
C ARG A 137 10.87 6.10 8.26
N TYR A 138 10.07 5.04 8.20
CA TYR A 138 10.07 4.17 7.04
C TYR A 138 8.90 4.45 6.11
N ALA A 139 9.22 4.77 4.85
CA ALA A 139 8.26 4.60 3.78
C ALA A 139 7.91 3.13 3.64
N HIS A 140 6.69 2.84 3.25
CA HIS A 140 6.22 1.47 3.15
C HIS A 140 5.28 1.29 1.96
N ARG A 141 5.36 0.09 1.35
CA ARG A 141 4.60 -0.32 0.17
C ARG A 141 4.24 -1.78 0.28
N SER A 142 2.95 -2.08 0.16
CA SER A 142 2.49 -3.47 0.05
C SER A 142 2.61 -3.95 -1.39
N VAL A 143 3.00 -5.22 -1.56
CA VAL A 143 3.12 -5.92 -2.85
C VAL A 143 2.31 -7.20 -2.75
N ASN A 144 1.41 -7.47 -3.68
CA ASN A 144 0.65 -8.71 -3.73
C ASN A 144 1.44 -9.78 -4.50
N THR A 145 1.83 -10.85 -3.81
CA THR A 145 2.59 -11.97 -4.40
C THR A 145 1.74 -13.22 -4.63
N GLY A 146 0.47 -13.17 -4.22
CA GLY A 146 -0.50 -14.24 -4.41
C GLY A 146 -1.33 -14.10 -5.67
N ASP A 147 -2.22 -15.07 -5.88
CA ASP A 147 -3.17 -15.12 -7.00
C ASP A 147 -4.57 -14.58 -6.64
N THR A 148 -4.74 -14.16 -5.40
CA THR A 148 -5.99 -13.58 -4.86
C THR A 148 -5.73 -12.18 -4.32
N PRO A 149 -6.78 -11.35 -4.12
CA PRO A 149 -6.61 -10.05 -3.49
C PRO A 149 -5.95 -10.14 -2.11
N LEU A 150 -4.96 -9.28 -1.87
CA LEU A 150 -4.38 -9.05 -0.55
C LEU A 150 -5.20 -7.98 0.15
N VAL A 151 -5.87 -8.35 1.23
CA VAL A 151 -6.77 -7.49 2.00
C VAL A 151 -6.14 -7.19 3.36
N MET A 152 -5.95 -5.92 3.66
CA MET A 152 -5.29 -5.47 4.88
C MET A 152 -6.11 -4.40 5.58
N PHE A 153 -6.20 -4.48 6.90
CA PHE A 153 -6.58 -3.35 7.75
C PHE A 153 -5.32 -2.56 8.08
N PHE A 154 -5.42 -1.23 8.12
CA PHE A 154 -4.33 -0.35 8.52
C PHE A 154 -4.78 0.66 9.58
N THR A 155 -3.84 1.11 10.40
CA THR A 155 -4.04 2.22 11.35
C THR A 155 -2.74 2.96 11.62
N PHE A 156 -2.83 4.29 11.62
CA PHE A 156 -1.71 5.21 11.85
C PHE A 156 -2.17 6.49 12.56
N ALA A 157 -1.23 7.31 13.02
CA ALA A 157 -1.56 8.62 13.60
C ALA A 157 -2.25 9.51 12.57
N ALA A 158 -3.44 10.02 12.88
CA ALA A 158 -4.27 10.76 11.92
C ALA A 158 -3.59 11.99 11.32
N ASN A 159 -2.68 12.61 12.07
CA ASN A 159 -1.89 13.77 11.64
C ASN A 159 -0.57 13.40 10.91
N ALA A 160 -0.29 12.13 10.67
CA ALA A 160 0.97 11.68 10.06
C ALA A 160 1.23 12.32 8.69
N GLY A 161 0.17 12.51 7.90
CA GLY A 161 0.26 13.01 6.52
C GLY A 161 0.95 12.01 5.58
N HIS A 162 0.93 12.31 4.28
CA HIS A 162 1.54 11.47 3.25
C HIS A 162 2.53 12.31 2.43
N ASP A 163 3.78 11.87 2.35
CA ASP A 163 4.82 12.44 1.50
C ASP A 163 5.24 11.40 0.46
N TYR A 164 4.85 11.65 -0.79
CA TYR A 164 5.18 10.78 -1.91
C TYR A 164 6.56 11.07 -2.50
N GLY A 165 7.05 12.31 -2.42
CA GLY A 165 8.40 12.75 -2.76
C GLY A 165 9.02 12.03 -3.95
N THR A 166 10.21 11.46 -3.74
CA THR A 166 10.95 10.69 -4.76
C THR A 166 10.29 9.36 -5.13
N ILE A 167 9.42 8.82 -4.27
CA ILE A 167 8.72 7.55 -4.51
C ILE A 167 7.84 7.64 -5.75
N GLU A 168 7.20 8.78 -5.99
CA GLU A 168 6.33 8.97 -7.17
C GLU A 168 7.10 8.94 -8.49
N THR A 169 8.37 9.31 -8.48
CA THR A 169 9.20 9.43 -9.69
C THR A 169 10.18 8.27 -9.89
N LYS A 170 10.81 7.80 -8.81
CA LYS A 170 11.82 6.74 -8.84
C LYS A 170 11.33 5.39 -8.28
N GLY A 171 10.21 5.37 -7.57
CA GLY A 171 9.80 4.21 -6.82
C GLY A 171 10.72 3.93 -5.62
N TYR A 172 10.62 2.75 -5.06
CA TYR A 172 11.47 2.26 -3.98
C TYR A 172 12.82 1.78 -4.50
N ARG A 173 13.85 1.75 -3.64
CA ARG A 173 15.17 1.19 -3.97
C ARG A 173 15.13 -0.31 -4.23
N LYS A 174 14.17 -1.00 -3.62
CA LYS A 174 13.91 -2.42 -3.83
C LYS A 174 12.54 -2.62 -4.48
N ILE A 175 12.45 -3.60 -5.36
CA ILE A 175 11.20 -4.03 -6.00
C ILE A 175 11.05 -5.54 -5.92
N LEU A 176 9.83 -6.02 -6.00
CA LEU A 176 9.51 -7.45 -5.97
C LEU A 176 9.13 -7.92 -7.38
N VAL A 177 9.88 -8.90 -7.88
CA VAL A 177 9.67 -9.45 -9.22
C VAL A 177 9.48 -10.96 -9.17
N GLU A 178 8.76 -11.47 -10.17
CA GLU A 178 8.61 -12.92 -10.36
C GLU A 178 9.86 -13.51 -11.00
N LYS A 179 10.33 -14.61 -10.44
CA LYS A 179 11.36 -15.49 -11.02
C LYS A 179 10.87 -16.94 -10.99
N GLU A 180 11.63 -17.84 -11.60
CA GLU A 180 11.30 -19.30 -11.63
C GLU A 180 11.08 -19.91 -10.23
N CYS A 181 11.77 -19.39 -9.20
CA CYS A 181 11.63 -19.83 -7.82
C CYS A 181 10.54 -19.08 -7.02
N GLY A 182 9.74 -18.23 -7.67
CA GLY A 182 8.73 -17.40 -7.03
C GLY A 182 9.14 -15.93 -6.86
N PRO A 183 8.48 -15.19 -5.95
CA PRO A 183 8.75 -13.78 -5.69
C PRO A 183 10.18 -13.55 -5.17
N VAL A 184 10.90 -12.59 -5.75
CA VAL A 184 12.27 -12.24 -5.35
C VAL A 184 12.40 -10.72 -5.27
N VAL A 185 12.97 -10.23 -4.17
CA VAL A 185 13.34 -8.83 -4.01
C VAL A 185 14.65 -8.56 -4.76
N ILE A 186 14.67 -7.52 -5.57
CA ILE A 186 15.85 -7.06 -6.31
C ILE A 186 16.05 -5.56 -6.14
N ASP A 187 17.25 -5.08 -6.48
CA ASP A 187 17.49 -3.64 -6.61
C ASP A 187 16.64 -3.08 -7.76
N ASN A 188 16.04 -1.91 -7.53
CA ASN A 188 15.26 -1.25 -8.57
C ASN A 188 16.21 -0.62 -9.60
N PRO A 189 16.13 -1.00 -10.88
CA PRO A 189 16.99 -0.45 -11.93
C PRO A 189 16.90 1.08 -12.10
N LYS A 190 15.84 1.71 -11.64
CA LYS A 190 15.69 3.19 -11.67
C LYS A 190 16.58 3.92 -10.67
N TRP A 191 17.23 3.20 -9.76
CA TRP A 191 18.14 3.75 -8.75
C TRP A 191 19.61 3.50 -9.08
N SER A 192 19.93 2.81 -10.19
CA SER A 192 21.27 2.54 -10.69
C SER A 192 21.85 3.71 -11.47
#